data_92bb6957e92d261e5922152041c747c5
#
_entry.id   92bb6957e92d261e5922152041c747c5
#
_cell.length_a   1.000
_cell.length_b   1.000
_cell.length_c   1.000
_cell.angle_alpha   90.00
_cell.angle_beta   90.00
_cell.angle_gamma   90.00
#
_symmetry.space_group_name_H-M   'P 1'
#
loop_
_entity.id
_entity.type
_entity.pdbx_description
1 polymer ?
#
loop_
_entity_poly.entity_id
_entity_poly.type
_entity_poly.pdbx_seq_one_letter_code
_entity_poly.pdbx_strand_id
1 'polypeptide(L)'
;MEENSKKMKSGLEKAPHRSLLYALGLTREEMERPLVGVVNAASEVVPGHLHLGKLAEAVKAGVRMAGGTPLEFPAIAVCDGIAMNHEGMRFSLPSREFIADSIEIMARAHAFDALVFIPNCDKCVPGMLMAMMRLNIPSVLVSGGPMLPGTLAPGKQGDLITLFEGVGRVRNGQMTEEELTQWEERACPGCGSCAGMFTANSMNCLAETIGVALPGNGTIPAVHAARVRLAKQAGMRVMDLVKRNIRPRDIVTRGAVENAIAVDMALGCSTNTTLHLPAIFHEAGLDIDLSVFDDVSRKSPNLCKLSPAGRHYMVDLENAGGIPAVMSELDKLGLIRKDCMTVTGKTVGENLKERNAHILDTDVIHTIDNAYSKEGGIAILRGSLAPDGAVVKQSAVAPEMMCREVTARVFESEEDAMRAILDGKIKPGDGVVVRYEGPKGGPGMREMLSPTAAITGMGLGKDVALFTDGRFSGGTNGAAIGHISPEAANGGLIALVRDGDRILVDIPNRKLDLLVDEAELARRRAGLVPPQKECPYPVLRRYASMVSSADSGAMYKKV
;
A
#
# COMPACT_ATOMS: atom_id res chain seq x y z
N MET A 1 -5.33 21.64 -25.80
CA MET A 1 -4.19 20.70 -25.95
C MET A 1 -4.31 20.04 -27.31
N GLU A 2 -3.19 19.84 -27.99
CA GLU A 2 -3.20 18.98 -29.16
C GLU A 2 -3.33 17.53 -28.69
N GLU A 3 -4.31 16.79 -29.25
CA GLU A 3 -4.57 15.40 -28.88
C GLU A 3 -3.38 14.54 -29.29
N ASN A 4 -2.84 13.73 -28.37
CA ASN A 4 -1.75 12.80 -28.67
C ASN A 4 -2.15 11.79 -29.75
N SER A 5 -3.40 11.34 -29.74
CA SER A 5 -3.93 10.36 -30.68
C SER A 5 -3.93 10.85 -32.13
N LYS A 6 -3.83 12.16 -32.38
CA LYS A 6 -3.64 12.70 -33.75
C LYS A 6 -2.41 12.13 -34.44
N LYS A 7 -1.37 11.73 -33.68
CA LYS A 7 -0.17 11.06 -34.21
C LYS A 7 -0.48 9.76 -34.97
N MET A 8 -1.62 9.11 -34.65
CA MET A 8 -2.07 7.85 -35.26
C MET A 8 -3.22 8.04 -36.25
N LYS A 9 -4.07 9.05 -36.05
CA LYS A 9 -5.35 9.15 -36.74
C LYS A 9 -5.42 10.33 -37.73
N SER A 10 -4.50 11.30 -37.71
CA SER A 10 -4.59 12.50 -38.57
C SER A 10 -3.53 12.51 -39.68
N GLY A 11 -3.89 13.00 -40.86
CA GLY A 11 -3.03 13.07 -42.04
C GLY A 11 -3.18 11.90 -43.01
N LEU A 12 -2.79 12.11 -44.28
CA LEU A 12 -2.88 11.12 -45.33
C LEU A 12 -1.99 9.91 -45.03
N GLU A 13 -0.79 10.13 -44.54
CA GLU A 13 0.23 9.14 -44.21
C GLU A 13 -0.20 8.21 -43.08
N LYS A 14 -1.25 8.56 -42.33
CA LYS A 14 -1.82 7.73 -41.25
C LYS A 14 -2.96 6.81 -41.74
N ALA A 15 -3.24 6.73 -43.03
CA ALA A 15 -4.24 5.79 -43.57
C ALA A 15 -3.99 4.34 -43.12
N PRO A 16 -2.74 3.79 -43.14
CA PRO A 16 -2.48 2.43 -42.62
C PRO A 16 -2.83 2.28 -41.14
N HIS A 17 -2.54 3.27 -40.30
CA HIS A 17 -2.87 3.26 -38.87
C HIS A 17 -4.40 3.25 -38.68
N ARG A 18 -5.13 4.10 -39.39
CA ARG A 18 -6.60 4.12 -39.33
C ARG A 18 -7.22 2.80 -39.78
N SER A 19 -6.62 2.11 -40.79
CA SER A 19 -7.06 0.78 -41.19
C SER A 19 -7.01 -0.22 -40.04
N LEU A 20 -5.97 -0.15 -39.16
CA LEU A 20 -5.87 -0.99 -37.98
C LEU A 20 -6.90 -0.59 -36.91
N LEU A 21 -7.19 0.71 -36.78
CA LEU A 21 -8.25 1.17 -35.86
C LEU A 21 -9.64 0.72 -36.32
N TYR A 22 -9.90 0.69 -37.64
CA TYR A 22 -11.11 0.07 -38.21
C TYR A 22 -11.17 -1.43 -37.92
N ALA A 23 -10.05 -2.14 -37.98
CA ALA A 23 -9.98 -3.57 -37.62
C ALA A 23 -10.34 -3.86 -36.17
N LEU A 24 -10.21 -2.87 -35.27
CA LEU A 24 -10.70 -2.92 -33.88
C LEU A 24 -12.22 -2.67 -33.78
N GLY A 25 -12.88 -2.38 -34.90
CA GLY A 25 -14.32 -2.08 -34.95
C GLY A 25 -14.67 -0.62 -34.68
N LEU A 26 -13.69 0.30 -34.61
CA LEU A 26 -13.97 1.72 -34.42
C LEU A 26 -14.64 2.33 -35.64
N THR A 27 -15.65 3.18 -35.43
CA THR A 27 -16.25 3.97 -36.50
C THR A 27 -15.44 5.23 -36.78
N ARG A 28 -15.76 5.93 -37.87
CA ARG A 28 -15.12 7.21 -38.20
C ARG A 28 -15.36 8.24 -37.13
N GLU A 29 -16.56 8.31 -36.62
CA GLU A 29 -16.97 9.25 -35.56
C GLU A 29 -16.23 8.95 -34.22
N GLU A 30 -15.98 7.69 -33.91
CA GLU A 30 -15.21 7.30 -32.74
C GLU A 30 -13.74 7.70 -32.87
N MET A 31 -13.17 7.60 -34.08
CA MET A 31 -11.79 8.06 -34.33
C MET A 31 -11.61 9.59 -34.27
N GLU A 32 -12.67 10.37 -34.46
CA GLU A 32 -12.64 11.83 -34.31
C GLU A 32 -12.59 12.29 -32.86
N ARG A 33 -12.92 11.41 -31.90
CA ARG A 33 -12.95 11.69 -30.47
C ARG A 33 -11.59 11.44 -29.82
N PRO A 34 -11.33 12.03 -28.63
CA PRO A 34 -10.16 11.66 -27.82
C PRO A 34 -10.14 10.17 -27.48
N LEU A 35 -8.99 9.52 -27.63
CA LEU A 35 -8.78 8.12 -27.28
C LEU A 35 -8.38 8.00 -25.81
N VAL A 36 -9.20 7.27 -25.03
CA VAL A 36 -8.99 7.06 -23.60
C VAL A 36 -8.56 5.61 -23.35
N GLY A 37 -7.36 5.42 -22.84
CA GLY A 37 -6.90 4.10 -22.41
C GLY A 37 -7.55 3.72 -21.08
N VAL A 38 -8.16 2.54 -21.01
CA VAL A 38 -8.69 1.95 -19.77
C VAL A 38 -7.73 0.86 -19.33
N VAL A 39 -6.94 1.18 -18.31
CA VAL A 39 -5.91 0.29 -17.76
C VAL A 39 -6.56 -0.62 -16.72
N ASN A 40 -6.79 -1.87 -17.07
CA ASN A 40 -7.54 -2.80 -16.24
C ASN A 40 -6.66 -3.94 -15.71
N ALA A 41 -6.57 -4.07 -14.38
CA ALA A 41 -5.87 -5.17 -13.73
C ALA A 41 -6.77 -6.38 -13.41
N ALA A 42 -7.87 -6.59 -14.15
CA ALA A 42 -8.75 -7.74 -13.98
C ALA A 42 -7.98 -9.06 -14.03
N SER A 43 -8.26 -9.96 -13.12
CA SER A 43 -7.54 -11.23 -12.99
C SER A 43 -8.39 -12.26 -12.23
N GLU A 44 -8.40 -13.50 -12.70
CA GLU A 44 -9.10 -14.63 -12.06
C GLU A 44 -8.29 -15.23 -10.90
N VAL A 45 -6.98 -14.97 -10.84
CA VAL A 45 -6.09 -15.48 -9.77
C VAL A 45 -5.92 -14.51 -8.61
N VAL A 46 -6.59 -13.35 -8.66
CA VAL A 46 -6.53 -12.31 -7.61
C VAL A 46 -7.94 -11.99 -7.14
N PRO A 47 -8.37 -12.43 -5.95
CA PRO A 47 -9.74 -12.20 -5.46
C PRO A 47 -10.17 -10.73 -5.49
N GLY A 48 -9.23 -9.83 -5.18
CA GLY A 48 -9.44 -8.39 -5.24
C GLY A 48 -9.70 -7.84 -6.65
N HIS A 49 -9.42 -8.60 -7.69
CA HIS A 49 -9.47 -8.17 -9.09
C HIS A 49 -10.54 -8.89 -9.94
N LEU A 50 -11.20 -9.89 -9.37
CA LEU A 50 -12.16 -10.73 -10.08
C LEU A 50 -13.30 -9.94 -10.75
N HIS A 51 -13.74 -8.85 -10.14
CA HIS A 51 -14.86 -8.03 -10.60
C HIS A 51 -14.44 -6.80 -11.43
N LEU A 52 -13.15 -6.55 -11.62
CA LEU A 52 -12.67 -5.31 -12.27
C LEU A 52 -13.11 -5.19 -13.73
N GLY A 53 -13.33 -6.29 -14.42
CA GLY A 53 -13.92 -6.27 -15.77
C GLY A 53 -15.30 -5.58 -15.82
N LYS A 54 -16.15 -5.80 -14.81
CA LYS A 54 -17.44 -5.11 -14.70
C LYS A 54 -17.28 -3.60 -14.47
N LEU A 55 -16.26 -3.21 -13.71
CA LEU A 55 -15.96 -1.79 -13.50
C LEU A 55 -15.38 -1.15 -14.75
N ALA A 56 -14.56 -1.88 -15.53
CA ALA A 56 -14.05 -1.41 -16.82
C ALA A 56 -15.19 -1.12 -17.81
N GLU A 57 -16.22 -1.97 -17.88
CA GLU A 57 -17.41 -1.71 -18.68
C GLU A 57 -18.15 -0.43 -18.21
N ALA A 58 -18.26 -0.22 -16.90
CA ALA A 58 -18.87 1.00 -16.36
C ALA A 58 -18.03 2.25 -16.69
N VAL A 59 -16.71 2.18 -16.58
CA VAL A 59 -15.79 3.25 -17.00
C VAL A 59 -15.95 3.56 -18.49
N LYS A 60 -15.91 2.54 -19.36
CA LYS A 60 -16.08 2.69 -20.81
C LYS A 60 -17.43 3.34 -21.16
N ALA A 61 -18.51 2.94 -20.48
CA ALA A 61 -19.80 3.59 -20.64
C ALA A 61 -19.74 5.08 -20.26
N GLY A 62 -19.09 5.44 -19.15
CA GLY A 62 -18.90 6.82 -18.72
C GLY A 62 -18.09 7.65 -19.73
N VAL A 63 -17.00 7.10 -20.27
CA VAL A 63 -16.18 7.75 -21.30
C VAL A 63 -17.00 8.04 -22.55
N ARG A 64 -17.77 7.04 -23.06
CA ARG A 64 -18.63 7.22 -24.23
C ARG A 64 -19.71 8.28 -24.01
N MET A 65 -20.36 8.27 -22.83
CA MET A 65 -21.37 9.29 -22.47
C MET A 65 -20.80 10.72 -22.48
N ALA A 66 -19.52 10.87 -22.16
CA ALA A 66 -18.84 12.17 -22.12
C ALA A 66 -18.13 12.55 -23.43
N GLY A 67 -18.27 11.72 -24.49
CA GLY A 67 -17.79 12.00 -25.85
C GLY A 67 -16.35 11.56 -26.12
N GLY A 68 -15.82 10.59 -25.39
CA GLY A 68 -14.53 9.94 -25.65
C GLY A 68 -14.69 8.55 -26.27
N THR A 69 -13.60 8.00 -26.78
CA THR A 69 -13.50 6.63 -27.30
C THR A 69 -12.59 5.81 -26.39
N PRO A 70 -13.14 4.88 -25.59
CA PRO A 70 -12.35 4.07 -24.67
C PRO A 70 -11.79 2.83 -25.35
N LEU A 71 -10.53 2.53 -25.10
CA LEU A 71 -9.84 1.30 -25.47
C LEU A 71 -9.18 0.69 -24.22
N GLU A 72 -9.53 -0.55 -23.92
CA GLU A 72 -9.04 -1.27 -22.74
C GLU A 72 -7.75 -2.02 -23.04
N PHE A 73 -6.81 -2.01 -22.09
CA PHE A 73 -5.63 -2.88 -22.12
C PHE A 73 -5.29 -3.36 -20.71
N PRO A 74 -4.68 -4.57 -20.57
CA PRO A 74 -4.44 -5.17 -19.27
C PRO A 74 -3.21 -4.61 -18.54
N ALA A 75 -3.23 -4.70 -17.21
CA ALA A 75 -2.06 -4.68 -16.35
C ALA A 75 -2.00 -5.97 -15.54
N ILE A 76 -0.79 -6.41 -15.18
CA ILE A 76 -0.61 -7.58 -14.31
C ILE A 76 -1.00 -7.28 -12.87
N ALA A 77 -1.29 -8.33 -12.11
CA ALA A 77 -1.55 -8.26 -10.68
C ALA A 77 -0.95 -9.45 -9.95
N VAL A 78 -0.44 -9.23 -8.75
CA VAL A 78 -0.04 -10.26 -7.78
C VAL A 78 -0.96 -10.14 -6.57
N CYS A 79 -1.46 -11.27 -6.07
CA CYS A 79 -2.19 -11.31 -4.80
C CYS A 79 -1.19 -11.58 -3.67
N ASP A 80 -0.91 -10.56 -2.86
CA ASP A 80 0.03 -10.69 -1.73
C ASP A 80 -0.44 -11.76 -0.73
N GLY A 81 -1.74 -11.85 -0.46
CA GLY A 81 -2.29 -12.87 0.43
C GLY A 81 -2.02 -14.30 -0.02
N ILE A 82 -2.18 -14.60 -1.32
CA ILE A 82 -1.89 -15.92 -1.89
C ILE A 82 -0.38 -16.17 -1.97
N ALA A 83 0.41 -15.14 -2.23
CA ALA A 83 1.86 -15.23 -2.31
C ALA A 83 2.56 -15.27 -0.94
N MET A 84 1.83 -14.99 0.15
CA MET A 84 2.38 -14.92 1.50
C MET A 84 2.96 -16.25 1.96
N ASN A 85 4.06 -16.19 2.73
CA ASN A 85 4.73 -17.34 3.36
C ASN A 85 5.29 -18.39 2.39
N HIS A 86 5.61 -18.00 1.16
CA HIS A 86 6.38 -18.81 0.21
C HIS A 86 7.17 -17.91 -0.75
N GLU A 87 7.99 -18.50 -1.63
CA GLU A 87 8.88 -17.76 -2.53
C GLU A 87 8.16 -16.77 -3.47
N GLY A 88 6.88 -17.01 -3.76
CA GLY A 88 6.03 -16.12 -4.58
C GLY A 88 5.97 -14.69 -4.07
N MET A 89 6.11 -14.49 -2.75
CA MET A 89 6.06 -13.16 -2.14
C MET A 89 7.22 -12.25 -2.59
N ARG A 90 8.34 -12.81 -3.04
CA ARG A 90 9.47 -12.06 -3.59
C ARG A 90 9.13 -11.34 -4.90
N PHE A 91 8.09 -11.77 -5.62
CA PHE A 91 7.64 -11.15 -6.87
C PHE A 91 6.65 -10.00 -6.68
N SER A 92 6.10 -9.85 -5.47
CA SER A 92 5.09 -8.85 -5.18
C SER A 92 5.61 -7.42 -5.37
N LEU A 93 6.60 -6.96 -4.60
CA LEU A 93 7.10 -5.59 -4.73
C LEU A 93 7.71 -5.28 -6.11
N PRO A 94 8.51 -6.16 -6.72
CA PRO A 94 9.00 -5.94 -8.08
C PRO A 94 7.89 -5.73 -9.11
N SER A 95 6.71 -6.36 -8.94
CA SER A 95 5.59 -6.17 -9.85
C SER A 95 5.13 -4.71 -9.94
N ARG A 96 5.32 -3.90 -8.90
CA ARG A 96 5.02 -2.46 -8.89
C ARG A 96 5.75 -1.72 -10.02
N GLU A 97 7.05 -1.99 -10.18
CA GLU A 97 7.89 -1.39 -11.21
C GLU A 97 7.45 -1.85 -12.62
N PHE A 98 7.23 -3.17 -12.80
CA PHE A 98 6.78 -3.74 -14.07
C PHE A 98 5.40 -3.25 -14.48
N ILE A 99 4.49 -3.04 -13.52
CA ILE A 99 3.19 -2.44 -13.79
C ILE A 99 3.37 -1.04 -14.35
N ALA A 100 4.20 -0.21 -13.69
CA ALA A 100 4.48 1.15 -14.14
C ALA A 100 5.09 1.17 -15.54
N ASP A 101 6.12 0.36 -15.79
CA ASP A 101 6.82 0.27 -17.07
C ASP A 101 5.90 -0.23 -18.21
N SER A 102 5.13 -1.29 -17.96
CA SER A 102 4.23 -1.85 -18.97
C SER A 102 3.14 -0.89 -19.41
N ILE A 103 2.59 -0.14 -18.46
CA ILE A 103 1.58 0.88 -18.74
C ILE A 103 2.18 2.05 -19.52
N GLU A 104 3.40 2.50 -19.16
CA GLU A 104 4.09 3.53 -19.90
C GLU A 104 4.32 3.12 -21.35
N ILE A 105 4.80 1.89 -21.60
CA ILE A 105 5.00 1.33 -22.94
C ILE A 105 3.67 1.38 -23.74
N MET A 106 2.60 0.83 -23.17
CA MET A 106 1.30 0.79 -23.83
C MET A 106 0.75 2.18 -24.13
N ALA A 107 0.79 3.07 -23.15
CA ALA A 107 0.21 4.40 -23.29
C ALA A 107 0.97 5.28 -24.30
N ARG A 108 2.31 5.21 -24.34
CA ARG A 108 3.14 5.97 -25.28
C ARG A 108 3.09 5.39 -26.69
N ALA A 109 3.18 4.06 -26.82
CA ALA A 109 3.13 3.40 -28.14
C ALA A 109 1.81 3.63 -28.86
N HIS A 110 0.69 3.68 -28.15
CA HIS A 110 -0.65 3.87 -28.69
C HIS A 110 -1.17 5.31 -28.52
N ALA A 111 -0.31 6.24 -28.10
CA ALA A 111 -0.56 7.68 -28.05
C ALA A 111 -1.93 8.08 -27.49
N PHE A 112 -2.34 7.53 -26.35
CA PHE A 112 -3.60 7.88 -25.70
C PHE A 112 -3.63 9.35 -25.25
N ASP A 113 -4.81 9.95 -25.31
CA ASP A 113 -5.07 11.33 -24.86
C ASP A 113 -5.31 11.43 -23.37
N ALA A 114 -5.83 10.35 -22.76
CA ALA A 114 -6.14 10.25 -21.35
C ALA A 114 -6.17 8.78 -20.90
N LEU A 115 -6.11 8.55 -19.58
CA LEU A 115 -6.16 7.20 -19.00
C LEU A 115 -7.14 7.13 -17.82
N VAL A 116 -7.82 5.98 -17.70
CA VAL A 116 -8.50 5.59 -16.46
C VAL A 116 -7.87 4.31 -15.94
N PHE A 117 -7.37 4.35 -14.70
CA PHE A 117 -6.68 3.26 -14.05
C PHE A 117 -7.63 2.48 -13.13
N ILE A 118 -7.66 1.16 -13.26
CA ILE A 118 -8.54 0.28 -12.48
C ILE A 118 -7.70 -0.77 -11.73
N PRO A 119 -7.02 -0.39 -10.64
CA PRO A 119 -6.32 -1.32 -9.73
C PRO A 119 -7.23 -1.78 -8.59
N ASN A 120 -6.72 -2.68 -7.74
CA ASN A 120 -7.28 -2.89 -6.40
C ASN A 120 -6.28 -3.44 -5.36
N CYS A 121 -5.30 -4.26 -5.75
CA CYS A 121 -4.35 -4.89 -4.82
C CYS A 121 -3.09 -4.07 -4.57
N ASP A 122 -2.34 -4.50 -3.58
CA ASP A 122 -1.24 -3.85 -2.88
C ASP A 122 -0.23 -3.15 -3.79
N LYS A 123 0.23 -3.80 -4.86
CA LYS A 123 1.27 -3.28 -5.76
C LYS A 123 0.70 -2.71 -7.05
N CYS A 124 -0.55 -3.09 -7.40
CA CYS A 124 -1.23 -2.52 -8.56
C CYS A 124 -1.56 -1.03 -8.36
N VAL A 125 -2.06 -0.66 -7.17
CA VAL A 125 -2.40 0.74 -6.89
C VAL A 125 -1.17 1.64 -7.01
N PRO A 126 -0.07 1.41 -6.26
CA PRO A 126 1.11 2.28 -6.38
C PRO A 126 1.78 2.18 -7.75
N GLY A 127 1.85 1.01 -8.39
CA GLY A 127 2.41 0.87 -9.75
C GLY A 127 1.64 1.69 -10.79
N MET A 128 0.31 1.67 -10.75
CA MET A 128 -0.54 2.49 -11.61
C MET A 128 -0.41 4.00 -11.29
N LEU A 129 -0.28 4.37 -10.02
CA LEU A 129 -0.03 5.76 -9.64
C LEU A 129 1.34 6.25 -10.12
N MET A 130 2.39 5.42 -10.05
CA MET A 130 3.71 5.74 -10.62
C MET A 130 3.60 5.97 -12.14
N ALA A 131 2.93 5.08 -12.88
CA ALA A 131 2.69 5.25 -14.31
C ALA A 131 1.90 6.54 -14.61
N MET A 132 0.86 6.84 -13.81
CA MET A 132 0.06 8.06 -13.93
C MET A 132 0.93 9.32 -13.81
N MET A 133 1.82 9.37 -12.81
CA MET A 133 2.73 10.50 -12.60
C MET A 133 3.76 10.61 -13.71
N ARG A 134 4.34 9.50 -14.16
CA ARG A 134 5.35 9.43 -15.21
C ARG A 134 4.81 9.89 -16.56
N LEU A 135 3.61 9.45 -16.92
CA LEU A 135 2.94 9.81 -18.17
C LEU A 135 2.43 11.24 -18.19
N ASN A 136 1.91 11.72 -17.07
CA ASN A 136 1.39 13.07 -16.88
C ASN A 136 0.41 13.54 -17.98
N ILE A 137 -0.51 12.67 -18.40
CA ILE A 137 -1.66 12.99 -19.24
C ILE A 137 -2.95 12.93 -18.39
N PRO A 138 -4.04 13.62 -18.77
CA PRO A 138 -5.27 13.62 -18.01
C PRO A 138 -5.69 12.21 -17.57
N SER A 139 -5.85 11.99 -16.29
CA SER A 139 -6.05 10.64 -15.75
C SER A 139 -6.89 10.63 -14.48
N VAL A 140 -7.62 9.53 -14.27
CA VAL A 140 -8.38 9.25 -13.04
C VAL A 140 -8.12 7.83 -12.60
N LEU A 141 -7.98 7.61 -11.29
CA LEU A 141 -7.95 6.27 -10.70
C LEU A 141 -9.32 5.91 -10.11
N VAL A 142 -9.78 4.70 -10.33
CA VAL A 142 -10.94 4.11 -9.66
C VAL A 142 -10.62 2.68 -9.24
N SER A 143 -10.52 2.45 -7.94
CA SER A 143 -10.19 1.12 -7.40
C SER A 143 -11.39 0.17 -7.42
N GLY A 144 -11.11 -1.12 -7.27
CA GLY A 144 -12.13 -2.15 -7.12
C GLY A 144 -12.95 -2.04 -5.83
N GLY A 145 -12.40 -1.43 -4.80
CA GLY A 145 -13.00 -1.31 -3.47
C GLY A 145 -12.73 -2.49 -2.55
N PRO A 146 -12.95 -2.30 -1.23
CA PRO A 146 -12.70 -3.33 -0.23
C PRO A 146 -13.75 -4.46 -0.27
N MET A 147 -13.31 -5.65 0.12
CA MET A 147 -14.16 -6.79 0.44
C MET A 147 -14.94 -6.52 1.73
N LEU A 148 -16.11 -7.10 1.87
CA LEU A 148 -16.81 -7.15 3.16
C LEU A 148 -16.10 -8.14 4.11
N PRO A 149 -16.11 -7.91 5.43
CA PRO A 149 -15.63 -8.91 6.39
C PRO A 149 -16.51 -10.16 6.33
N GLY A 150 -15.90 -11.32 6.61
CA GLY A 150 -16.62 -12.58 6.70
C GLY A 150 -17.38 -12.73 8.02
N THR A 151 -18.40 -13.57 8.03
CA THR A 151 -19.11 -13.98 9.25
C THR A 151 -18.64 -15.37 9.65
N LEU A 152 -17.71 -15.44 10.61
CA LEU A 152 -17.11 -16.70 11.07
C LEU A 152 -18.05 -17.51 11.96
N ALA A 153 -18.83 -16.81 12.80
CA ALA A 153 -19.87 -17.35 13.67
C ALA A 153 -20.91 -16.25 13.97
N PRO A 154 -22.07 -16.55 14.54
CA PRO A 154 -23.04 -15.54 14.96
C PRO A 154 -22.40 -14.46 15.84
N GLY A 155 -22.49 -13.21 15.42
CA GLY A 155 -21.87 -12.06 16.10
C GLY A 155 -20.35 -11.96 16.00
N LYS A 156 -19.67 -12.85 15.24
CA LYS A 156 -18.23 -12.84 15.06
C LYS A 156 -17.86 -12.62 13.60
N GLN A 157 -17.32 -11.45 13.32
CA GLN A 157 -16.72 -11.14 12.02
C GLN A 157 -15.24 -11.53 12.00
N GLY A 158 -14.68 -11.68 10.80
CA GLY A 158 -13.26 -11.93 10.59
C GLY A 158 -12.85 -11.64 9.14
N ASP A 159 -11.57 -11.73 8.92
CA ASP A 159 -10.93 -11.51 7.64
C ASP A 159 -9.75 -12.48 7.46
N LEU A 160 -8.95 -12.27 6.42
CA LEU A 160 -7.76 -13.08 6.15
C LEU A 160 -6.79 -13.12 7.34
N ILE A 161 -6.63 -12.02 8.08
CA ILE A 161 -5.71 -11.95 9.24
C ILE A 161 -6.18 -12.87 10.36
N THR A 162 -7.47 -12.96 10.57
CA THR A 162 -8.07 -13.87 11.56
C THR A 162 -7.68 -15.33 11.29
N LEU A 163 -7.52 -15.72 10.03
CA LEU A 163 -7.05 -17.08 9.67
C LEU A 163 -5.55 -17.25 9.92
N PHE A 164 -4.72 -16.25 9.57
CA PHE A 164 -3.29 -16.32 9.88
C PHE A 164 -3.03 -16.45 11.39
N GLU A 165 -3.75 -15.71 12.23
CA GLU A 165 -3.71 -15.84 13.68
C GLU A 165 -4.27 -17.19 14.13
N GLY A 166 -5.29 -17.72 13.45
CA GLY A 166 -5.91 -19.02 13.71
C GLY A 166 -4.91 -20.17 13.66
N VAL A 167 -3.95 -20.13 12.72
CA VAL A 167 -2.87 -21.13 12.64
C VAL A 167 -2.05 -21.18 13.95
N GLY A 168 -1.69 -20.01 14.51
CA GLY A 168 -1.01 -19.95 15.81
C GLY A 168 -1.87 -20.48 16.96
N ARG A 169 -3.18 -20.17 16.96
CA ARG A 169 -4.14 -20.65 17.99
C ARG A 169 -4.30 -22.17 17.95
N VAL A 170 -4.33 -22.77 16.76
CA VAL A 170 -4.39 -24.25 16.62
C VAL A 170 -3.11 -24.86 17.21
N ARG A 171 -1.94 -24.33 16.87
CA ARG A 171 -0.65 -24.81 17.41
C ARG A 171 -0.55 -24.68 18.93
N ASN A 172 -1.17 -23.66 19.49
CA ASN A 172 -1.20 -23.40 20.94
C ASN A 172 -2.38 -24.12 21.66
N GLY A 173 -3.13 -24.96 20.97
CA GLY A 173 -4.26 -25.71 21.55
C GLY A 173 -5.48 -24.88 21.94
N GLN A 174 -5.57 -23.63 21.46
CA GLN A 174 -6.68 -22.69 21.73
C GLN A 174 -7.80 -22.79 20.69
N MET A 175 -7.58 -23.57 19.63
CA MET A 175 -8.52 -23.76 18.53
C MET A 175 -8.27 -25.14 17.91
N THR A 176 -9.31 -25.81 17.41
CA THR A 176 -9.18 -27.06 16.66
C THR A 176 -8.92 -26.79 15.17
N GLU A 177 -8.34 -27.77 14.46
CA GLU A 177 -8.20 -27.70 13.00
C GLU A 177 -9.56 -27.64 12.31
N GLU A 178 -10.57 -28.34 12.86
CA GLU A 178 -11.93 -28.33 12.33
C GLU A 178 -12.59 -26.93 12.42
N GLU A 179 -12.42 -26.24 13.54
CA GLU A 179 -12.88 -24.86 13.70
C GLU A 179 -12.20 -23.93 12.71
N LEU A 180 -10.88 -24.07 12.50
CA LEU A 180 -10.15 -23.28 11.53
C LEU A 180 -10.68 -23.53 10.10
N THR A 181 -10.89 -24.78 9.72
CA THR A 181 -11.45 -25.16 8.41
C THR A 181 -12.84 -24.53 8.19
N GLN A 182 -13.69 -24.48 9.21
CA GLN A 182 -14.99 -23.81 9.11
C GLN A 182 -14.86 -22.29 8.87
N TRP A 183 -13.78 -21.67 9.34
CA TRP A 183 -13.54 -20.25 9.10
C TRP A 183 -12.97 -19.96 7.71
N GLU A 184 -12.19 -20.89 7.13
CA GLU A 184 -11.59 -20.75 5.81
C GLU A 184 -12.62 -20.40 4.73
N GLU A 185 -13.76 -21.07 4.72
CA GLU A 185 -14.83 -20.84 3.75
C GLU A 185 -15.57 -19.50 3.93
N ARG A 186 -15.42 -18.86 5.09
CA ARG A 186 -16.25 -17.72 5.50
C ARG A 186 -15.50 -16.41 5.65
N ALA A 187 -14.19 -16.44 5.89
CA ALA A 187 -13.40 -15.25 6.20
C ALA A 187 -13.30 -14.27 5.04
N CYS A 188 -13.28 -14.78 3.80
CA CYS A 188 -13.18 -13.98 2.57
C CYS A 188 -14.44 -14.20 1.70
N PRO A 189 -15.56 -13.49 1.95
CA PRO A 189 -16.87 -13.86 1.42
C PRO A 189 -17.10 -13.46 -0.04
N GLY A 190 -16.14 -12.78 -0.71
CA GLY A 190 -16.36 -12.34 -2.09
C GLY A 190 -15.19 -11.57 -2.70
N CYS A 191 -15.47 -10.79 -3.74
CA CYS A 191 -14.48 -9.96 -4.40
C CYS A 191 -14.18 -8.68 -3.62
N GLY A 192 -13.03 -8.08 -3.88
CA GLY A 192 -12.55 -6.84 -3.27
C GLY A 192 -11.15 -6.99 -2.70
N SER A 193 -10.48 -5.88 -2.41
CA SER A 193 -9.26 -5.86 -1.59
C SER A 193 -9.59 -6.34 -0.16
N CYS A 194 -8.58 -6.58 0.66
CA CYS A 194 -8.79 -7.05 2.04
C CYS A 194 -9.80 -6.18 2.81
N ALA A 195 -10.54 -6.76 3.77
CA ALA A 195 -11.59 -6.04 4.49
C ALA A 195 -11.05 -5.00 5.49
N GLY A 196 -9.80 -5.14 5.97
CA GLY A 196 -9.16 -4.24 6.94
C GLY A 196 -8.31 -3.15 6.29
N MET A 197 -7.68 -2.31 7.13
CA MET A 197 -6.76 -1.24 6.72
C MET A 197 -5.35 -1.81 6.47
N PHE A 198 -5.24 -2.60 5.40
CA PHE A 198 -3.99 -3.17 4.93
C PHE A 198 -3.47 -2.33 3.75
N THR A 199 -2.40 -2.77 3.08
CA THR A 199 -1.70 -1.95 2.08
C THR A 199 -2.60 -1.51 0.92
N ALA A 200 -3.42 -2.42 0.35
CA ALA A 200 -4.33 -2.11 -0.75
C ALA A 200 -5.30 -0.97 -0.38
N ASN A 201 -5.98 -1.09 0.74
CA ASN A 201 -6.94 -0.08 1.20
C ASN A 201 -6.26 1.21 1.64
N SER A 202 -5.08 1.13 2.27
CA SER A 202 -4.26 2.31 2.55
C SER A 202 -4.02 3.10 1.27
N MET A 203 -3.50 2.46 0.22
CA MET A 203 -3.20 3.15 -1.05
C MET A 203 -4.46 3.62 -1.79
N ASN A 204 -5.58 2.88 -1.69
CA ASN A 204 -6.87 3.31 -2.27
C ASN A 204 -7.43 4.57 -1.57
N CYS A 205 -7.31 4.65 -0.25
CA CYS A 205 -7.68 5.83 0.55
C CYS A 205 -6.75 7.02 0.24
N LEU A 206 -5.44 6.77 0.14
CA LEU A 206 -4.47 7.81 -0.15
C LEU A 206 -4.58 8.33 -1.58
N ALA A 207 -4.95 7.51 -2.58
CA ALA A 207 -5.25 7.98 -3.93
C ALA A 207 -6.43 8.97 -3.96
N GLU A 208 -7.45 8.74 -3.12
CA GLU A 208 -8.55 9.68 -2.90
C GLU A 208 -8.07 10.97 -2.23
N THR A 209 -7.27 10.85 -1.17
CA THR A 209 -6.73 12.00 -0.41
C THR A 209 -5.81 12.87 -1.25
N ILE A 210 -4.93 12.26 -2.07
CA ILE A 210 -4.04 12.95 -3.01
C ILE A 210 -4.86 13.75 -4.04
N GLY A 211 -6.09 13.31 -4.31
CA GLY A 211 -7.02 13.95 -5.25
C GLY A 211 -7.02 13.35 -6.65
N VAL A 212 -6.36 12.20 -6.88
CA VAL A 212 -6.31 11.51 -8.19
C VAL A 212 -7.42 10.46 -8.38
N ALA A 213 -8.25 10.26 -7.36
CA ALA A 213 -9.44 9.44 -7.38
C ALA A 213 -10.65 10.22 -6.86
N LEU A 214 -11.86 9.78 -7.22
CA LEU A 214 -13.09 10.40 -6.75
C LEU A 214 -13.36 10.05 -5.27
N PRO A 215 -13.98 10.94 -4.49
CA PRO A 215 -14.40 10.65 -3.12
C PRO A 215 -15.28 9.40 -3.01
N GLY A 216 -14.94 8.52 -2.06
CA GLY A 216 -15.50 7.18 -1.89
C GLY A 216 -14.67 6.08 -2.58
N ASN A 217 -13.58 6.46 -3.25
CA ASN A 217 -12.69 5.51 -3.90
C ASN A 217 -12.09 4.49 -2.93
N GLY A 218 -11.66 4.95 -1.75
CA GLY A 218 -10.98 4.09 -0.77
C GLY A 218 -11.93 3.18 0.01
N THR A 219 -13.20 3.57 0.19
CA THR A 219 -14.05 3.01 1.24
C THR A 219 -15.31 2.31 0.75
N ILE A 220 -15.91 2.71 -0.39
CA ILE A 220 -17.09 2.04 -0.94
C ILE A 220 -16.80 0.56 -1.21
N PRO A 221 -17.55 -0.40 -0.61
CA PRO A 221 -17.30 -1.82 -0.82
C PRO A 221 -17.43 -2.26 -2.29
N ALA A 222 -16.64 -3.26 -2.68
CA ALA A 222 -16.57 -3.79 -4.04
C ALA A 222 -17.92 -4.24 -4.60
N VAL A 223 -18.76 -4.82 -3.74
CA VAL A 223 -20.07 -5.40 -4.11
C VAL A 223 -21.22 -4.38 -4.15
N HIS A 224 -20.98 -3.14 -3.72
CA HIS A 224 -22.03 -2.13 -3.67
C HIS A 224 -22.28 -1.51 -5.06
N ALA A 225 -23.55 -1.28 -5.41
CA ALA A 225 -23.93 -0.57 -6.64
C ALA A 225 -23.31 0.83 -6.74
N ALA A 226 -23.00 1.46 -5.61
CA ALA A 226 -22.28 2.72 -5.54
C ALA A 226 -20.88 2.63 -6.20
N ARG A 227 -20.17 1.49 -6.08
CA ARG A 227 -18.88 1.24 -6.74
C ARG A 227 -18.99 1.31 -8.26
N VAL A 228 -20.03 0.71 -8.82
CA VAL A 228 -20.29 0.76 -10.28
C VAL A 228 -20.62 2.19 -10.73
N ARG A 229 -21.41 2.94 -9.93
CA ARG A 229 -21.67 4.36 -10.24
C ARG A 229 -20.41 5.21 -10.20
N LEU A 230 -19.53 4.98 -9.20
CA LEU A 230 -18.24 5.66 -9.08
C LEU A 230 -17.36 5.41 -10.31
N ALA A 231 -17.29 4.15 -10.77
CA ALA A 231 -16.52 3.78 -11.97
C ALA A 231 -17.05 4.51 -13.22
N LYS A 232 -18.38 4.58 -13.39
CA LYS A 232 -18.98 5.33 -14.48
C LYS A 232 -18.68 6.83 -14.40
N GLN A 233 -18.75 7.40 -13.20
CA GLN A 233 -18.40 8.80 -12.96
C GLN A 233 -16.92 9.08 -13.25
N ALA A 234 -16.00 8.17 -12.90
CA ALA A 234 -14.58 8.29 -13.24
C ALA A 234 -14.36 8.37 -14.76
N GLY A 235 -15.07 7.53 -15.54
CA GLY A 235 -15.05 7.59 -16.99
C GLY A 235 -15.58 8.91 -17.57
N MET A 236 -16.62 9.49 -16.97
CA MET A 236 -17.11 10.82 -17.37
C MET A 236 -16.09 11.90 -16.98
N ARG A 237 -15.53 11.81 -15.79
CA ARG A 237 -14.63 12.82 -15.23
C ARG A 237 -13.31 12.95 -15.99
N VAL A 238 -12.74 11.84 -16.48
CA VAL A 238 -11.51 11.92 -17.28
C VAL A 238 -11.68 12.79 -18.53
N MET A 239 -12.88 12.80 -19.15
CA MET A 239 -13.17 13.66 -20.29
C MET A 239 -13.26 15.15 -19.92
N ASP A 240 -13.72 15.48 -18.71
CA ASP A 240 -13.67 16.87 -18.21
C ASP A 240 -12.20 17.31 -17.98
N LEU A 241 -11.35 16.42 -17.48
CA LEU A 241 -9.92 16.70 -17.31
C LEU A 241 -9.23 16.93 -18.66
N VAL A 242 -9.59 16.16 -19.70
CA VAL A 242 -9.10 16.38 -21.07
C VAL A 242 -9.46 17.79 -21.56
N LYS A 243 -10.76 18.17 -21.44
CA LYS A 243 -11.24 19.50 -21.87
C LYS A 243 -10.54 20.64 -21.14
N ARG A 244 -10.28 20.48 -19.84
CA ARG A 244 -9.65 21.50 -18.99
C ARG A 244 -8.12 21.41 -18.97
N ASN A 245 -7.53 20.40 -19.61
CA ASN A 245 -6.10 20.11 -19.58
C ASN A 245 -5.52 19.96 -18.15
N ILE A 246 -6.28 19.34 -17.24
CA ILE A 246 -5.81 19.06 -15.88
C ILE A 246 -5.09 17.72 -15.91
N ARG A 247 -3.83 17.72 -15.47
CA ARG A 247 -2.93 16.55 -15.48
C ARG A 247 -2.58 16.11 -14.06
N PRO A 248 -2.11 14.87 -13.86
CA PRO A 248 -1.76 14.37 -12.55
C PRO A 248 -0.80 15.24 -11.75
N ARG A 249 0.24 15.82 -12.40
CA ARG A 249 1.21 16.68 -11.70
C ARG A 249 0.67 18.08 -11.37
N ASP A 250 -0.48 18.49 -11.93
CA ASP A 250 -1.20 19.70 -11.50
C ASP A 250 -1.97 19.44 -10.19
N ILE A 251 -2.31 18.17 -9.92
CA ILE A 251 -3.02 17.71 -8.71
C ILE A 251 -2.03 17.33 -7.62
N VAL A 252 -1.00 16.56 -7.98
CA VAL A 252 -0.01 16.03 -7.03
C VAL A 252 1.06 17.07 -6.76
N THR A 253 0.73 17.96 -5.82
CA THR A 253 1.59 19.03 -5.33
C THR A 253 2.17 18.69 -3.95
N ARG A 254 3.07 19.51 -3.42
CA ARG A 254 3.57 19.37 -2.04
C ARG A 254 2.43 19.36 -1.02
N GLY A 255 1.39 20.18 -1.22
CA GLY A 255 0.21 20.18 -0.35
C GLY A 255 -0.57 18.86 -0.40
N ALA A 256 -0.69 18.25 -1.59
CA ALA A 256 -1.33 16.93 -1.73
C ALA A 256 -0.52 15.82 -1.02
N VAL A 257 0.82 15.91 -1.02
CA VAL A 257 1.71 15.04 -0.23
C VAL A 257 1.42 15.17 1.26
N GLU A 258 1.34 16.40 1.76
CA GLU A 258 1.06 16.67 3.18
C GLU A 258 -0.32 16.13 3.58
N ASN A 259 -1.35 16.33 2.74
CA ASN A 259 -2.67 15.75 2.95
C ASN A 259 -2.62 14.22 3.03
N ALA A 260 -1.93 13.58 2.09
CA ALA A 260 -1.82 12.13 2.04
C ALA A 260 -1.19 11.58 3.33
N ILE A 261 -0.07 12.15 3.76
CA ILE A 261 0.63 11.68 4.96
C ILE A 261 -0.20 11.97 6.23
N ALA A 262 -0.90 13.13 6.31
CA ALA A 262 -1.77 13.42 7.47
C ALA A 262 -2.91 12.41 7.61
N VAL A 263 -3.56 12.04 6.51
CA VAL A 263 -4.62 11.01 6.50
C VAL A 263 -4.05 9.61 6.76
N ASP A 264 -2.87 9.28 6.20
CA ASP A 264 -2.12 8.04 6.47
C ASP A 264 -1.91 7.85 7.98
N MET A 265 -1.46 8.90 8.66
CA MET A 265 -1.24 8.92 10.11
C MET A 265 -2.54 8.81 10.90
N ALA A 266 -3.60 9.48 10.49
CA ALA A 266 -4.89 9.47 11.17
C ALA A 266 -5.61 8.12 11.08
N LEU A 267 -5.50 7.44 9.94
CA LEU A 267 -6.08 6.12 9.72
C LEU A 267 -5.25 4.99 10.35
N GLY A 268 -3.96 5.22 10.64
CA GLY A 268 -3.03 4.14 11.02
C GLY A 268 -2.88 3.12 9.90
N CYS A 269 -2.52 3.59 8.71
CA CYS A 269 -2.37 2.78 7.52
C CYS A 269 -1.24 1.73 7.61
N SER A 270 -0.99 1.03 6.53
CA SER A 270 0.12 0.07 6.40
C SER A 270 1.48 0.79 6.37
N THR A 271 2.49 0.23 7.01
CA THR A 271 3.88 0.70 6.90
C THR A 271 4.39 0.74 5.45
N ASN A 272 3.80 -0.05 4.55
CA ASN A 272 4.15 -0.03 3.12
C ASN A 272 3.88 1.33 2.44
N THR A 273 3.04 2.20 3.01
CA THR A 273 2.84 3.56 2.50
C THR A 273 4.14 4.36 2.47
N THR A 274 5.05 4.13 3.43
CA THR A 274 6.38 4.76 3.48
C THR A 274 7.35 4.30 2.38
N LEU A 275 7.02 3.23 1.65
CA LEU A 275 7.70 2.83 0.42
C LEU A 275 6.98 3.36 -0.82
N HIS A 276 5.64 3.29 -0.83
CA HIS A 276 4.87 3.56 -2.02
C HIS A 276 4.69 5.05 -2.30
N LEU A 277 4.45 5.87 -1.27
CA LEU A 277 4.33 7.32 -1.45
C LEU A 277 5.62 7.96 -1.96
N PRO A 278 6.83 7.68 -1.39
CA PRO A 278 8.06 8.18 -1.98
C PRO A 278 8.25 7.80 -3.44
N ALA A 279 7.95 6.54 -3.83
CA ALA A 279 8.07 6.09 -5.21
C ALA A 279 7.10 6.84 -6.16
N ILE A 280 5.84 7.05 -5.75
CA ILE A 280 4.84 7.77 -6.53
C ILE A 280 5.23 9.24 -6.69
N PHE A 281 5.65 9.88 -5.60
CA PHE A 281 5.99 11.31 -5.62
C PHE A 281 7.29 11.58 -6.35
N HIS A 282 8.25 10.66 -6.30
CA HIS A 282 9.45 10.71 -7.14
C HIS A 282 9.11 10.76 -8.64
N GLU A 283 8.16 9.93 -9.10
CA GLU A 283 7.68 9.98 -10.49
C GLU A 283 6.93 11.28 -10.82
N ALA A 284 6.40 11.96 -9.82
CA ALA A 284 5.82 13.30 -9.97
C ALA A 284 6.88 14.42 -9.98
N GLY A 285 8.15 14.13 -9.67
CA GLY A 285 9.23 15.08 -9.52
C GLY A 285 9.31 15.72 -8.12
N LEU A 286 8.72 15.06 -7.12
CA LEU A 286 8.69 15.48 -5.73
C LEU A 286 9.44 14.45 -4.88
N ASP A 287 10.69 14.73 -4.56
CA ASP A 287 11.46 13.86 -3.68
C ASP A 287 11.06 14.12 -2.22
N ILE A 288 10.65 13.06 -1.52
CA ILE A 288 10.33 13.06 -0.09
C ILE A 288 11.09 11.93 0.59
N ASP A 289 11.54 12.18 1.80
CA ASP A 289 12.20 11.20 2.66
C ASP A 289 11.35 10.87 3.89
N LEU A 290 11.83 9.92 4.70
CA LEU A 290 11.13 9.48 5.90
C LEU A 290 10.98 10.57 6.98
N SER A 291 11.77 11.68 6.94
CA SER A 291 11.63 12.76 7.91
C SER A 291 10.29 13.48 7.77
N VAL A 292 9.79 13.60 6.53
CA VAL A 292 8.48 14.21 6.26
C VAL A 292 7.35 13.38 6.93
N PHE A 293 7.47 12.05 6.91
CA PHE A 293 6.52 11.18 7.58
C PHE A 293 6.57 11.35 9.12
N ASP A 294 7.76 11.44 9.71
CA ASP A 294 7.90 11.65 11.15
C ASP A 294 7.36 13.01 11.58
N ASP A 295 7.69 14.09 10.83
CA ASP A 295 7.23 15.44 11.10
C ASP A 295 5.70 15.56 11.08
N VAL A 296 5.05 14.89 10.12
CA VAL A 296 3.58 14.87 10.02
C VAL A 296 2.99 13.96 11.10
N SER A 297 3.60 12.79 11.35
CA SER A 297 3.15 11.84 12.39
C SER A 297 3.06 12.49 13.77
N ARG A 298 4.06 13.29 14.14
CA ARG A 298 4.08 14.01 15.45
C ARG A 298 2.95 15.02 15.63
N LYS A 299 2.31 15.46 14.55
CA LYS A 299 1.28 16.51 14.54
C LYS A 299 -0.12 15.98 14.24
N SER A 300 -0.21 14.82 13.57
CA SER A 300 -1.47 14.25 13.14
C SER A 300 -1.97 13.23 14.15
N PRO A 301 -3.15 13.42 14.76
CA PRO A 301 -3.69 12.44 15.70
C PRO A 301 -4.08 11.14 14.98
N ASN A 302 -4.01 10.00 15.68
CA ASN A 302 -4.59 8.75 15.21
C ASN A 302 -6.08 8.72 15.56
N LEU A 303 -6.93 8.78 14.54
CA LEU A 303 -8.40 8.89 14.68
C LEU A 303 -9.13 7.57 14.48
N CYS A 304 -8.49 6.57 13.85
CA CYS A 304 -9.12 5.30 13.51
C CYS A 304 -8.29 4.11 13.97
N LYS A 305 -8.98 3.06 14.44
CA LYS A 305 -8.40 1.73 14.69
C LYS A 305 -9.22 0.69 13.93
N LEU A 306 -8.84 0.45 12.68
CA LEU A 306 -9.42 -0.59 11.83
C LEU A 306 -8.62 -1.88 11.96
N SER A 307 -9.19 -3.04 11.60
CA SER A 307 -8.45 -4.32 11.54
C SER A 307 -7.12 -4.11 10.79
N PRO A 308 -5.96 -4.57 11.33
CA PRO A 308 -5.75 -5.43 12.50
C PRO A 308 -5.62 -4.67 13.83
N ALA A 309 -5.52 -3.33 13.83
CA ALA A 309 -5.29 -2.54 15.04
C ALA A 309 -6.55 -2.38 15.92
N GLY A 310 -7.74 -2.70 15.39
CA GLY A 310 -9.01 -2.60 16.08
C GLY A 310 -10.07 -3.53 15.48
N ARG A 311 -11.32 -3.36 15.92
CA ARG A 311 -12.44 -4.26 15.57
C ARG A 311 -13.18 -3.86 14.29
N HIS A 312 -13.00 -2.64 13.81
CA HIS A 312 -13.74 -2.09 12.68
C HIS A 312 -13.07 -2.46 11.35
N TYR A 313 -13.87 -2.48 10.29
CA TYR A 313 -13.47 -2.78 8.92
C TYR A 313 -13.67 -1.58 7.99
N MET A 314 -13.27 -1.71 6.73
CA MET A 314 -13.40 -0.62 5.74
C MET A 314 -14.85 -0.22 5.48
N VAL A 315 -15.79 -1.15 5.57
CA VAL A 315 -17.23 -0.86 5.43
C VAL A 315 -17.75 0.02 6.58
N ASP A 316 -17.19 -0.14 7.79
CA ASP A 316 -17.56 0.70 8.93
C ASP A 316 -17.02 2.12 8.73
N LEU A 317 -15.80 2.26 8.19
CA LEU A 317 -15.23 3.56 7.82
C LEU A 317 -16.08 4.29 6.77
N GLU A 318 -16.56 3.57 5.73
CA GLU A 318 -17.49 4.15 4.74
C GLU A 318 -18.76 4.67 5.42
N ASN A 319 -19.37 3.85 6.28
CA ASN A 319 -20.61 4.21 6.98
C ASN A 319 -20.40 5.37 7.98
N ALA A 320 -19.19 5.51 8.52
CA ALA A 320 -18.83 6.61 9.43
C ALA A 320 -18.51 7.94 8.74
N GLY A 321 -18.57 8.00 7.39
CA GLY A 321 -18.35 9.20 6.60
C GLY A 321 -17.11 9.16 5.70
N GLY A 322 -16.33 8.07 5.75
CA GLY A 322 -15.22 7.79 4.85
C GLY A 322 -14.06 8.78 4.98
N ILE A 323 -13.24 8.83 3.94
CA ILE A 323 -12.05 9.71 3.88
C ILE A 323 -12.42 11.19 3.99
N PRO A 324 -13.53 11.70 3.37
CA PRO A 324 -13.92 13.08 3.55
C PRO A 324 -14.17 13.48 5.01
N ALA A 325 -14.74 12.59 5.83
CA ALA A 325 -14.98 12.86 7.25
C ALA A 325 -13.66 12.95 8.03
N VAL A 326 -12.70 12.05 7.77
CA VAL A 326 -11.36 12.09 8.37
C VAL A 326 -10.64 13.39 7.98
N MET A 327 -10.68 13.78 6.71
CA MET A 327 -10.06 15.03 6.24
C MET A 327 -10.72 16.26 6.88
N SER A 328 -12.04 16.27 7.01
CA SER A 328 -12.77 17.35 7.66
C SER A 328 -12.40 17.48 9.14
N GLU A 329 -12.16 16.37 9.82
CA GLU A 329 -11.74 16.37 11.23
C GLU A 329 -10.32 16.91 11.38
N LEU A 330 -9.38 16.47 10.52
CA LEU A 330 -7.99 16.95 10.49
C LEU A 330 -7.88 18.44 10.10
N ASP A 331 -8.82 18.96 9.28
CA ASP A 331 -8.88 20.36 8.90
C ASP A 331 -9.07 21.30 10.11
N LYS A 332 -9.74 20.84 11.17
CA LYS A 332 -9.88 21.61 12.41
C LYS A 332 -8.54 21.95 13.07
N LEU A 333 -7.50 21.14 12.80
CA LEU A 333 -6.12 21.36 13.23
C LEU A 333 -5.26 22.09 12.17
N GLY A 334 -5.85 22.46 11.03
CA GLY A 334 -5.12 23.08 9.92
C GLY A 334 -4.16 22.11 9.20
N LEU A 335 -4.36 20.80 9.33
CA LEU A 335 -3.50 19.77 8.74
C LEU A 335 -3.85 19.45 7.28
N ILE A 336 -4.95 19.98 6.76
CA ILE A 336 -5.42 19.75 5.38
C ILE A 336 -5.20 20.99 4.52
N ARG A 337 -4.49 20.83 3.41
CA ARG A 337 -4.32 21.85 2.37
C ARG A 337 -5.55 21.85 1.45
N LYS A 338 -6.51 22.71 1.77
CA LYS A 338 -7.82 22.76 1.11
C LYS A 338 -7.81 23.32 -0.31
N ASP A 339 -6.77 24.03 -0.67
CA ASP A 339 -6.57 24.64 -1.98
C ASP A 339 -6.04 23.64 -3.04
N CYS A 340 -5.64 22.44 -2.65
CA CYS A 340 -5.19 21.41 -3.58
C CYS A 340 -6.29 21.02 -4.55
N MET A 341 -5.96 21.03 -5.86
CA MET A 341 -6.85 20.58 -6.94
C MET A 341 -7.06 19.07 -6.88
N THR A 342 -8.20 18.61 -7.38
CA THR A 342 -8.52 17.17 -7.48
C THR A 342 -9.10 16.82 -8.85
N VAL A 343 -9.22 15.52 -9.15
CA VAL A 343 -9.87 15.02 -10.38
C VAL A 343 -11.34 15.39 -10.50
N THR A 344 -11.98 15.88 -9.44
CA THR A 344 -13.35 16.44 -9.56
C THR A 344 -13.37 17.76 -10.33
N GLY A 345 -12.18 18.34 -10.59
CA GLY A 345 -12.06 19.67 -11.15
C GLY A 345 -12.32 20.78 -10.14
N LYS A 346 -12.39 20.45 -8.86
CA LYS A 346 -12.57 21.32 -7.70
C LYS A 346 -11.45 21.09 -6.71
N THR A 347 -11.29 22.01 -5.78
CA THR A 347 -10.33 21.88 -4.69
C THR A 347 -10.82 20.89 -3.63
N VAL A 348 -9.91 20.45 -2.77
CA VAL A 348 -10.23 19.62 -1.59
C VAL A 348 -11.30 20.32 -0.74
N GLY A 349 -11.13 21.61 -0.43
CA GLY A 349 -12.08 22.36 0.40
C GLY A 349 -13.47 22.45 -0.20
N GLU A 350 -13.59 22.65 -1.51
CA GLU A 350 -14.87 22.65 -2.23
C GLU A 350 -15.54 21.27 -2.17
N ASN A 351 -14.78 20.18 -2.35
CA ASN A 351 -15.31 18.83 -2.24
C ASN A 351 -15.83 18.50 -0.84
N LEU A 352 -15.08 18.86 0.21
CA LEU A 352 -15.50 18.65 1.60
C LEU A 352 -16.79 19.41 1.93
N LYS A 353 -16.87 20.66 1.48
CA LYS A 353 -18.05 21.51 1.68
C LYS A 353 -19.30 20.97 0.95
N GLU A 354 -19.18 20.61 -0.32
CA GLU A 354 -20.30 20.09 -1.12
C GLU A 354 -20.86 18.79 -0.58
N ARG A 355 -19.98 17.93 -0.03
CA ARG A 355 -20.38 16.69 0.59
C ARG A 355 -20.89 16.85 2.01
N ASN A 356 -20.82 18.06 2.57
CA ASN A 356 -21.09 18.28 3.99
C ASN A 356 -20.33 17.26 4.86
N ALA A 357 -19.03 17.13 4.59
CA ALA A 357 -18.17 16.08 5.16
C ALA A 357 -18.06 16.22 6.69
N HIS A 358 -18.50 15.22 7.42
CA HIS A 358 -18.45 15.17 8.89
C HIS A 358 -18.49 13.71 9.38
N ILE A 359 -18.08 13.48 10.61
CA ILE A 359 -18.14 12.16 11.24
C ILE A 359 -19.62 11.80 11.51
N LEU A 360 -20.01 10.60 11.01
CA LEU A 360 -21.34 10.04 11.23
C LEU A 360 -21.37 9.03 12.40
N ASP A 361 -20.21 8.42 12.70
CA ASP A 361 -20.05 7.46 13.80
C ASP A 361 -18.70 7.69 14.51
N THR A 362 -18.78 8.16 15.75
CA THR A 362 -17.60 8.48 16.58
C THR A 362 -16.95 7.26 17.24
N ASP A 363 -17.54 6.07 17.13
CA ASP A 363 -16.92 4.81 17.55
C ASP A 363 -15.91 4.31 16.51
N VAL A 364 -16.10 4.67 15.24
CA VAL A 364 -15.24 4.29 14.12
C VAL A 364 -14.21 5.37 13.79
N ILE A 365 -14.65 6.62 13.67
CA ILE A 365 -13.78 7.79 13.46
C ILE A 365 -13.86 8.65 14.71
N HIS A 366 -12.82 8.63 15.54
CA HIS A 366 -12.75 9.47 16.74
C HIS A 366 -12.57 10.95 16.36
N THR A 367 -13.07 11.83 17.21
CA THR A 367 -12.80 13.27 17.10
C THR A 367 -11.36 13.57 17.57
N ILE A 368 -10.83 14.74 17.19
CA ILE A 368 -9.51 15.22 17.63
C ILE A 368 -9.38 15.29 19.16
N ASP A 369 -10.48 15.59 19.85
CA ASP A 369 -10.52 15.70 21.33
C ASP A 369 -10.49 14.32 22.00
N ASN A 370 -10.91 13.27 21.30
CA ASN A 370 -10.96 11.89 21.79
C ASN A 370 -10.12 10.93 20.94
N ALA A 371 -9.07 11.40 20.28
CA ALA A 371 -8.20 10.60 19.44
C ALA A 371 -7.56 9.43 20.22
N TYR A 372 -7.31 8.30 19.54
CA TYR A 372 -6.60 7.16 20.12
C TYR A 372 -5.18 7.52 20.57
N SER A 373 -4.55 8.42 19.82
CA SER A 373 -3.24 8.99 20.12
C SER A 373 -3.17 10.41 19.56
N LYS A 374 -2.40 11.28 20.23
CA LYS A 374 -2.09 12.63 19.74
C LYS A 374 -1.11 12.60 18.57
N GLU A 375 -0.40 11.49 18.38
CA GLU A 375 0.51 11.23 17.27
C GLU A 375 -0.07 10.19 16.33
N GLY A 376 0.42 10.16 15.09
CA GLY A 376 -0.05 9.30 14.01
C GLY A 376 0.12 7.80 14.26
N GLY A 377 -0.55 7.00 13.45
CA GLY A 377 -0.51 5.54 13.56
C GLY A 377 0.82 4.89 13.14
N ILE A 378 1.71 5.63 12.44
CA ILE A 378 3.02 5.15 11.97
C ILE A 378 4.12 6.01 12.60
N ALA A 379 5.21 5.38 13.04
CA ALA A 379 6.40 6.03 13.55
C ALA A 379 7.64 5.65 12.74
N ILE A 380 8.52 6.62 12.53
CA ILE A 380 9.85 6.42 11.95
C ILE A 380 10.86 6.37 13.08
N LEU A 381 11.59 5.27 13.18
CA LEU A 381 12.63 5.09 14.20
C LEU A 381 14.00 5.29 13.58
N ARG A 382 14.91 5.89 14.35
CA ARG A 382 16.31 6.09 13.99
C ARG A 382 17.22 5.70 15.15
N GLY A 383 18.45 5.35 14.85
CA GLY A 383 19.44 4.97 15.85
C GLY A 383 20.57 4.16 15.25
N SER A 384 21.40 3.55 16.08
CA SER A 384 22.54 2.77 15.59
C SER A 384 22.12 1.62 14.69
N LEU A 385 20.99 0.94 14.99
CA LEU A 385 20.49 -0.18 14.19
C LEU A 385 19.84 0.28 12.88
N ALA A 386 19.30 1.50 12.82
CA ALA A 386 18.59 2.05 11.65
C ALA A 386 18.95 3.53 11.42
N PRO A 387 20.20 3.87 11.03
CA PRO A 387 20.61 5.26 10.84
C PRO A 387 19.83 5.97 9.73
N ASP A 388 19.45 5.28 8.67
CA ASP A 388 18.65 5.83 7.57
C ASP A 388 17.13 5.71 7.83
N GLY A 389 16.75 4.94 8.86
CA GLY A 389 15.38 4.81 9.33
C GLY A 389 14.86 3.38 9.37
N ALA A 390 13.83 3.19 10.17
CA ALA A 390 12.99 2.01 10.25
C ALA A 390 11.55 2.44 10.50
N VAL A 391 10.58 1.58 10.23
CA VAL A 391 9.15 1.93 10.28
C VAL A 391 8.41 0.96 11.19
N VAL A 392 7.51 1.51 12.02
CA VAL A 392 6.62 0.71 12.86
C VAL A 392 5.19 1.26 12.82
N LYS A 393 4.20 0.36 12.76
CA LYS A 393 2.78 0.69 12.93
C LYS A 393 2.51 0.85 14.43
N GLN A 394 2.82 2.03 15.00
CA GLN A 394 2.72 2.25 16.45
C GLN A 394 1.29 2.14 16.97
N SER A 395 0.27 2.38 16.13
CA SER A 395 -1.14 2.19 16.50
C SER A 395 -1.52 0.75 16.84
N ALA A 396 -0.70 -0.22 16.43
CA ALA A 396 -0.90 -1.66 16.69
C ALA A 396 0.08 -2.21 17.75
N VAL A 397 0.90 -1.37 18.37
CA VAL A 397 1.88 -1.77 19.39
C VAL A 397 1.23 -1.71 20.77
N ALA A 398 1.41 -2.77 21.56
CA ALA A 398 0.97 -2.79 22.95
C ALA A 398 1.77 -1.79 23.80
N PRO A 399 1.16 -1.13 24.81
CA PRO A 399 1.83 -0.15 25.64
C PRO A 399 3.15 -0.64 26.26
N GLU A 400 3.19 -1.92 26.65
CA GLU A 400 4.34 -2.58 27.27
C GLU A 400 5.55 -2.70 26.32
N MET A 401 5.31 -2.62 25.02
CA MET A 401 6.33 -2.73 23.96
C MET A 401 6.75 -1.36 23.38
N MET A 402 6.12 -0.26 23.80
CA MET A 402 6.44 1.08 23.28
C MET A 402 7.86 1.53 23.65
N CYS A 403 8.35 1.13 24.84
CA CYS A 403 9.71 1.39 25.27
C CYS A 403 10.25 0.14 25.98
N ARG A 404 11.11 -0.63 25.33
CA ARG A 404 11.62 -1.90 25.88
C ARG A 404 12.98 -2.28 25.31
N GLU A 405 13.82 -2.88 26.16
CA GLU A 405 14.98 -3.62 25.70
C GLU A 405 14.61 -5.10 25.51
N VAL A 406 15.03 -5.68 24.39
CA VAL A 406 14.78 -7.08 24.05
C VAL A 406 16.08 -7.81 23.74
N THR A 407 16.08 -9.15 23.86
CA THR A 407 17.23 -10.00 23.56
C THR A 407 17.09 -10.58 22.15
N ALA A 408 18.05 -10.33 21.28
CA ALA A 408 18.00 -10.74 19.88
C ALA A 408 18.02 -12.27 19.71
N ARG A 409 17.17 -12.75 18.80
CA ARG A 409 17.13 -14.10 18.22
C ARG A 409 17.20 -13.95 16.71
N VAL A 410 18.30 -14.34 16.11
CA VAL A 410 18.65 -14.00 14.72
C VAL A 410 18.34 -15.14 13.76
N PHE A 411 17.71 -14.80 12.65
CA PHE A 411 17.33 -15.72 11.58
C PHE A 411 17.70 -15.13 10.21
N GLU A 412 18.17 -16.00 9.30
CA GLU A 412 18.53 -15.62 7.94
C GLU A 412 17.37 -15.79 6.94
N SER A 413 16.21 -16.28 7.42
CA SER A 413 15.01 -16.46 6.61
C SER A 413 13.75 -16.36 7.45
N GLU A 414 12.61 -16.00 6.79
CA GLU A 414 11.28 -16.03 7.39
C GLU A 414 10.91 -17.45 7.84
N GLU A 415 11.27 -18.45 7.06
CA GLU A 415 10.93 -19.86 7.29
C GLU A 415 11.55 -20.37 8.60
N ASP A 416 12.81 -20.02 8.87
CA ASP A 416 13.49 -20.41 10.10
C ASP A 416 12.94 -19.69 11.32
N ALA A 417 12.64 -18.39 11.19
CA ALA A 417 11.99 -17.63 12.24
C ALA A 417 10.59 -18.19 12.56
N MET A 418 9.79 -18.48 11.54
CA MET A 418 8.46 -19.06 11.70
C MET A 418 8.50 -20.42 12.42
N ARG A 419 9.45 -21.28 12.02
CA ARG A 419 9.65 -22.58 12.67
C ARG A 419 10.00 -22.42 14.15
N ALA A 420 10.94 -21.51 14.47
CA ALA A 420 11.34 -21.26 15.85
C ALA A 420 10.20 -20.72 16.72
N ILE A 421 9.33 -19.87 16.17
CA ILE A 421 8.14 -19.35 16.85
C ILE A 421 7.17 -20.50 17.16
N LEU A 422 6.79 -21.29 16.15
CA LEU A 422 5.83 -22.37 16.30
C LEU A 422 6.33 -23.52 17.18
N ASP A 423 7.65 -23.77 17.20
CA ASP A 423 8.31 -24.74 18.10
C ASP A 423 8.42 -24.24 19.55
N GLY A 424 7.93 -23.02 19.85
CA GLY A 424 7.99 -22.43 21.18
C GLY A 424 9.40 -22.11 21.67
N LYS A 425 10.36 -21.87 20.74
CA LYS A 425 11.75 -21.48 21.05
C LYS A 425 11.87 -20.00 21.41
N ILE A 426 10.91 -19.16 20.98
CA ILE A 426 10.85 -17.73 21.27
C ILE A 426 10.14 -17.54 22.60
N LYS A 427 10.70 -16.67 23.44
CA LYS A 427 10.24 -16.45 24.81
C LYS A 427 9.89 -14.97 25.03
N PRO A 428 9.08 -14.65 26.08
CA PRO A 428 8.87 -13.26 26.50
C PRO A 428 10.19 -12.51 26.71
N GLY A 429 10.31 -11.32 26.14
CA GLY A 429 11.54 -10.51 26.17
C GLY A 429 12.49 -10.76 25.00
N ASP A 430 12.21 -11.72 24.12
CA ASP A 430 13.01 -11.90 22.91
C ASP A 430 12.66 -10.85 21.84
N GLY A 431 13.63 -10.55 20.97
CA GLY A 431 13.50 -9.77 19.75
C GLY A 431 13.88 -10.63 18.55
N VAL A 432 12.92 -11.04 17.74
CA VAL A 432 13.13 -11.87 16.55
C VAL A 432 13.69 -10.99 15.43
N VAL A 433 14.93 -11.25 14.99
CA VAL A 433 15.61 -10.50 13.93
C VAL A 433 15.65 -11.36 12.67
N VAL A 434 14.94 -10.96 11.63
CA VAL A 434 14.98 -11.61 10.30
C VAL A 434 15.71 -10.68 9.33
N ARG A 435 16.87 -11.08 8.86
CA ARG A 435 17.75 -10.24 8.05
C ARG A 435 18.03 -10.83 6.67
N TYR A 436 18.64 -10.00 5.78
CA TYR A 436 18.84 -10.32 4.36
C TYR A 436 17.52 -10.60 3.62
N GLU A 437 16.45 -9.88 4.02
CA GLU A 437 15.17 -9.85 3.33
C GLU A 437 14.84 -8.44 2.78
N GLY A 438 15.83 -7.55 2.77
CA GLY A 438 15.74 -6.22 2.17
C GLY A 438 15.67 -6.23 0.64
N PRO A 439 15.59 -5.04 0.00
CA PRO A 439 15.42 -4.91 -1.45
C PRO A 439 16.43 -5.69 -2.29
N LYS A 440 17.70 -5.71 -1.88
CA LYS A 440 18.79 -6.42 -2.56
C LYS A 440 19.07 -7.79 -1.96
N GLY A 441 19.19 -7.86 -0.62
CA GLY A 441 19.61 -9.05 0.09
C GLY A 441 18.60 -10.18 0.06
N GLY A 442 17.31 -9.82 0.11
CA GLY A 442 16.21 -10.71 -0.18
C GLY A 442 15.52 -10.24 -1.45
N PRO A 443 16.04 -10.54 -2.65
CA PRO A 443 15.57 -9.92 -3.87
C PRO A 443 14.05 -9.89 -3.98
N GLY A 444 13.48 -8.67 -4.10
CA GLY A 444 12.04 -8.44 -4.05
C GLY A 444 11.50 -8.00 -2.69
N MET A 445 12.34 -7.88 -1.65
CA MET A 445 11.95 -7.36 -0.33
C MET A 445 10.64 -7.97 0.15
N ARG A 446 10.64 -9.29 0.43
CA ARG A 446 9.42 -10.04 0.78
C ARG A 446 8.67 -9.39 1.94
N GLU A 447 7.36 -9.49 1.89
CA GLU A 447 6.46 -9.03 2.95
C GLU A 447 6.11 -10.19 3.85
N MET A 448 6.35 -10.04 5.15
CA MET A 448 6.14 -11.09 6.14
C MET A 448 4.90 -10.79 6.97
N LEU A 449 4.00 -11.76 7.08
CA LEU A 449 2.82 -11.74 7.95
C LEU A 449 2.83 -12.93 8.91
N SER A 450 3.24 -14.09 8.42
CA SER A 450 3.16 -15.34 9.19
C SER A 450 3.92 -15.28 10.52
N PRO A 451 5.15 -14.74 10.61
CA PRO A 451 5.84 -14.62 11.90
C PRO A 451 5.11 -13.71 12.89
N THR A 452 4.57 -12.58 12.42
CA THR A 452 3.84 -11.64 13.29
C THR A 452 2.51 -12.20 13.77
N ALA A 453 1.77 -12.87 12.88
CA ALA A 453 0.53 -13.55 13.21
C ALA A 453 0.76 -14.75 14.15
N ALA A 454 1.83 -15.51 13.94
CA ALA A 454 2.20 -16.61 14.82
C ALA A 454 2.55 -16.13 16.24
N ILE A 455 3.34 -15.07 16.38
CA ILE A 455 3.65 -14.43 17.67
C ILE A 455 2.33 -14.05 18.38
N THR A 456 1.39 -13.42 17.68
CA THR A 456 0.08 -13.06 18.24
C THR A 456 -0.72 -14.30 18.62
N GLY A 457 -0.82 -15.29 17.73
CA GLY A 457 -1.53 -16.55 17.95
C GLY A 457 -0.97 -17.39 19.10
N MET A 458 0.35 -17.35 19.31
CA MET A 458 1.04 -17.97 20.44
C MET A 458 0.90 -17.18 21.77
N GLY A 459 0.23 -16.03 21.77
CA GLY A 459 0.02 -15.20 22.95
C GLY A 459 1.22 -14.33 23.35
N LEU A 460 2.21 -14.17 22.48
CA LEU A 460 3.46 -13.44 22.74
C LEU A 460 3.47 -11.99 22.24
N GLY A 461 2.36 -11.49 21.65
CA GLY A 461 2.29 -10.18 21.01
C GLY A 461 2.60 -8.96 21.90
N LYS A 462 2.53 -9.13 23.24
CA LYS A 462 2.85 -8.08 24.23
C LYS A 462 4.27 -8.17 24.78
N ASP A 463 5.04 -9.18 24.37
CA ASP A 463 6.31 -9.51 25.01
C ASP A 463 7.48 -9.69 24.04
N VAL A 464 7.19 -9.83 22.74
CA VAL A 464 8.17 -10.09 21.70
C VAL A 464 8.11 -9.01 20.62
N ALA A 465 9.29 -8.49 20.24
CA ALA A 465 9.45 -7.61 19.10
C ALA A 465 9.97 -8.37 17.89
N LEU A 466 9.67 -7.87 16.67
CA LEU A 466 10.20 -8.41 15.42
C LEU A 466 10.93 -7.29 14.67
N PHE A 467 12.08 -7.62 14.08
CA PHE A 467 12.95 -6.70 13.35
C PHE A 467 13.31 -7.28 11.99
N THR A 468 13.29 -6.45 10.93
CA THR A 468 13.71 -6.89 9.61
C THR A 468 14.17 -5.73 8.73
N ASP A 469 15.12 -6.00 7.84
CA ASP A 469 15.44 -5.16 6.70
C ASP A 469 14.47 -5.38 5.50
N GLY A 470 13.61 -6.41 5.60
CA GLY A 470 12.47 -6.63 4.73
C GLY A 470 11.25 -5.81 5.14
N ARG A 471 10.04 -6.37 4.89
CA ARG A 471 8.76 -5.72 5.21
C ARG A 471 7.89 -6.59 6.10
N PHE A 472 7.06 -5.94 6.90
CA PHE A 472 5.92 -6.58 7.53
C PHE A 472 4.62 -6.17 6.83
N SER A 473 3.66 -7.09 6.79
CA SER A 473 2.35 -6.86 6.19
C SER A 473 1.60 -5.72 6.88
N GLY A 474 0.77 -4.99 6.13
CA GLY A 474 -0.19 -4.04 6.70
C GLY A 474 -1.18 -4.66 7.67
N GLY A 475 -1.37 -6.00 7.61
CA GLY A 475 -2.13 -6.80 8.55
C GLY A 475 -1.39 -7.17 9.85
N THR A 476 -0.18 -6.66 10.07
CA THR A 476 0.63 -6.96 11.25
C THR A 476 0.08 -6.27 12.50
N ASN A 477 0.06 -7.02 13.61
CA ASN A 477 -0.21 -6.56 14.97
C ASN A 477 1.04 -6.78 15.85
N GLY A 478 1.29 -5.88 16.81
CA GLY A 478 2.42 -5.93 17.73
C GLY A 478 3.63 -5.09 17.32
N ALA A 479 4.74 -5.22 18.05
CA ALA A 479 5.98 -4.45 17.85
C ALA A 479 6.81 -5.02 16.70
N ALA A 480 6.37 -4.77 15.45
CA ALA A 480 7.04 -5.20 14.24
C ALA A 480 7.69 -4.01 13.55
N ILE A 481 9.02 -3.95 13.61
CA ILE A 481 9.85 -2.88 13.09
C ILE A 481 10.50 -3.36 11.78
N GLY A 482 10.02 -2.84 10.66
CA GLY A 482 10.49 -3.19 9.32
C GLY A 482 11.25 -2.07 8.61
N HIS A 483 11.66 -2.35 7.37
CA HIS A 483 12.38 -1.40 6.51
C HIS A 483 13.68 -0.87 7.14
N ILE A 484 14.31 -1.66 8.03
CA ILE A 484 15.55 -1.25 8.69
C ILE A 484 16.59 -0.94 7.62
N SER A 485 17.03 0.31 7.61
CA SER A 485 17.94 0.85 6.61
C SER A 485 19.18 1.45 7.27
N PRO A 486 20.40 1.16 6.72
CA PRO A 486 20.67 0.30 5.56
C PRO A 486 20.39 -1.18 5.80
N GLU A 487 19.95 -1.91 4.74
CA GLU A 487 19.75 -3.36 4.81
C GLU A 487 21.05 -4.13 5.06
N ALA A 488 20.95 -5.37 5.53
CA ALA A 488 22.12 -6.23 5.80
C ALA A 488 23.04 -6.39 4.58
N ALA A 489 22.48 -6.55 3.39
CA ALA A 489 23.25 -6.70 2.13
C ALA A 489 24.00 -5.44 1.72
N ASN A 490 23.61 -4.26 2.23
CA ASN A 490 24.29 -2.99 2.05
C ASN A 490 25.24 -2.63 3.23
N GLY A 491 25.52 -3.58 4.14
CA GLY A 491 26.42 -3.40 5.27
C GLY A 491 25.80 -2.73 6.49
N GLY A 492 24.45 -2.67 6.56
CA GLY A 492 23.71 -2.19 7.73
C GLY A 492 24.06 -3.00 9.00
N LEU A 493 23.93 -2.37 10.17
CA LEU A 493 24.26 -3.00 11.46
C LEU A 493 23.41 -4.24 11.76
N ILE A 494 22.24 -4.36 11.16
CA ILE A 494 21.40 -5.57 11.28
C ILE A 494 22.15 -6.85 10.84
N ALA A 495 23.11 -6.73 9.90
CA ALA A 495 23.99 -7.85 9.51
C ALA A 495 24.91 -8.34 10.63
N LEU A 496 25.20 -7.48 11.61
CA LEU A 496 26.16 -7.75 12.69
C LEU A 496 25.49 -8.22 13.97
N VAL A 497 24.16 -8.17 14.07
CA VAL A 497 23.40 -8.64 15.23
C VAL A 497 23.63 -10.13 15.46
N ARG A 498 23.83 -10.54 16.70
CA ARG A 498 23.99 -11.94 17.10
C ARG A 498 22.96 -12.32 18.17
N ASP A 499 22.71 -13.62 18.30
CA ASP A 499 21.89 -14.14 19.38
C ASP A 499 22.42 -13.66 20.74
N GLY A 500 21.51 -13.15 21.59
CA GLY A 500 21.83 -12.63 22.89
C GLY A 500 22.19 -11.14 22.94
N ASP A 501 22.37 -10.46 21.82
CA ASP A 501 22.54 -9.00 21.80
C ASP A 501 21.29 -8.30 22.33
N ARG A 502 21.52 -7.11 22.93
CA ARG A 502 20.40 -6.28 23.41
C ARG A 502 20.04 -5.23 22.36
N ILE A 503 18.74 -5.09 22.10
CA ILE A 503 18.19 -4.07 21.21
C ILE A 503 17.25 -3.19 22.02
N LEU A 504 17.46 -1.87 22.00
CA LEU A 504 16.55 -0.88 22.57
C LEU A 504 15.53 -0.45 21.51
N VAL A 505 14.27 -0.65 21.83
CA VAL A 505 13.11 -0.07 21.12
C VAL A 505 12.55 1.04 22.00
N ASP A 506 12.54 2.28 21.52
CA ASP A 506 11.92 3.43 22.19
C ASP A 506 11.12 4.24 21.18
N ILE A 507 9.89 3.77 20.93
CA ILE A 507 9.00 4.35 19.90
C ILE A 507 8.63 5.81 20.22
N PRO A 508 8.28 6.19 21.47
CA PRO A 508 8.00 7.58 21.81
C PRO A 508 9.14 8.54 21.47
N ASN A 509 10.39 8.11 21.71
CA ASN A 509 11.58 8.93 21.41
C ASN A 509 12.16 8.65 20.01
N ARG A 510 11.46 7.84 19.17
CA ARG A 510 11.88 7.49 17.81
C ARG A 510 13.26 6.83 17.73
N LYS A 511 13.60 5.97 18.71
CA LYS A 511 14.92 5.34 18.80
C LYS A 511 14.86 3.85 18.54
N LEU A 512 15.91 3.37 17.85
CA LEU A 512 16.17 1.94 17.60
C LEU A 512 17.69 1.71 17.66
N ASP A 513 18.18 1.18 18.77
CA ASP A 513 19.60 1.05 19.02
C ASP A 513 20.02 -0.41 19.28
N LEU A 514 21.13 -0.81 18.68
CA LEU A 514 21.84 -2.03 19.02
C LEU A 514 22.84 -1.73 20.14
N LEU A 515 22.66 -2.34 21.31
CA LEU A 515 23.45 -2.09 22.51
C LEU A 515 24.71 -2.97 22.54
N VAL A 516 25.59 -2.78 21.57
CA VAL A 516 26.88 -3.47 21.41
C VAL A 516 27.96 -2.40 21.23
N ASP A 517 29.10 -2.57 21.89
CA ASP A 517 30.18 -1.58 21.80
C ASP A 517 30.84 -1.55 20.42
N GLU A 518 31.37 -0.38 20.04
CA GLU A 518 31.97 -0.13 18.74
C GLU A 518 33.17 -1.06 18.43
N ALA A 519 33.95 -1.45 19.44
CA ALA A 519 35.10 -2.34 19.24
C ALA A 519 34.65 -3.75 18.86
N GLU A 520 33.56 -4.22 19.46
CA GLU A 520 32.93 -5.49 19.08
C GLU A 520 32.29 -5.41 17.69
N LEU A 521 31.59 -4.33 17.38
CA LEU A 521 31.01 -4.12 16.05
C LEU A 521 32.09 -4.09 14.96
N ALA A 522 33.23 -3.44 15.22
CA ALA A 522 34.35 -3.41 14.30
C ALA A 522 34.94 -4.83 14.07
N ARG A 523 35.08 -5.62 15.14
CA ARG A 523 35.51 -7.04 15.05
C ARG A 523 34.54 -7.88 14.24
N ARG A 524 33.23 -7.74 14.47
CA ARG A 524 32.18 -8.45 13.73
C ARG A 524 32.19 -8.06 12.25
N ARG A 525 32.37 -6.79 11.94
CA ARG A 525 32.43 -6.28 10.57
C ARG A 525 33.63 -6.82 9.81
N ALA A 526 34.80 -6.90 10.45
CA ALA A 526 36.00 -7.48 9.85
C ALA A 526 35.86 -8.98 9.53
N GLY A 527 35.05 -9.71 10.30
CA GLY A 527 34.79 -11.14 10.10
C GLY A 527 33.51 -11.48 9.38
N LEU A 528 32.75 -10.47 8.90
CA LEU A 528 31.46 -10.70 8.26
C LEU A 528 31.63 -11.37 6.90
N VAL A 529 31.03 -12.54 6.75
CA VAL A 529 30.84 -13.21 5.45
C VAL A 529 29.35 -13.20 5.15
N PRO A 530 28.87 -12.34 4.24
CA PRO A 530 27.47 -12.32 3.88
C PRO A 530 26.99 -13.66 3.34
N PRO A 531 25.78 -14.12 3.69
CA PRO A 531 25.24 -15.34 3.11
C PRO A 531 25.05 -15.18 1.60
N GLN A 532 25.49 -16.18 0.84
CA GLN A 532 25.21 -16.25 -0.59
C GLN A 532 23.81 -16.86 -0.79
N LYS A 533 22.79 -15.99 -0.92
CA LYS A 533 21.45 -16.45 -1.29
C LYS A 533 21.37 -16.59 -2.81
N GLU A 534 21.26 -17.83 -3.29
CA GLU A 534 21.01 -18.05 -4.72
C GLU A 534 19.63 -17.50 -5.10
N CYS A 535 19.59 -16.73 -6.18
CA CYS A 535 18.36 -16.24 -6.78
C CYS A 535 18.26 -16.76 -8.22
N PRO A 536 17.54 -17.86 -8.46
CA PRO A 536 17.46 -18.46 -9.80
C PRO A 536 16.64 -17.62 -10.79
N TYR A 537 15.87 -16.64 -10.29
CA TYR A 537 14.88 -15.89 -11.07
C TYR A 537 15.50 -14.65 -11.74
N PRO A 538 15.56 -14.59 -13.10
CA PRO A 538 16.16 -13.45 -13.81
C PRO A 538 15.51 -12.10 -13.47
N VAL A 539 14.19 -12.07 -13.28
CA VAL A 539 13.45 -10.85 -12.94
C VAL A 539 13.88 -10.28 -11.60
N LEU A 540 14.07 -11.13 -10.58
CA LEU A 540 14.50 -10.70 -9.25
C LEU A 540 15.97 -10.26 -9.23
N ARG A 541 16.83 -10.91 -10.00
CA ARG A 541 18.24 -10.46 -10.16
C ARG A 541 18.32 -9.07 -10.79
N ARG A 542 17.51 -8.80 -11.84
CA ARG A 542 17.42 -7.45 -12.44
C ARG A 542 16.93 -6.44 -11.42
N TYR A 543 15.85 -6.76 -10.71
CA TYR A 543 15.32 -5.89 -9.66
C TYR A 543 16.40 -5.55 -8.62
N ALA A 544 17.06 -6.54 -8.04
CA ALA A 544 18.10 -6.35 -7.02
C ALA A 544 19.28 -5.49 -7.52
N SER A 545 19.63 -5.56 -8.82
CA SER A 545 20.70 -4.75 -9.40
C SER A 545 20.33 -3.28 -9.58
N MET A 546 19.04 -2.96 -9.71
CA MET A 546 18.55 -1.62 -10.05
C MET A 546 17.88 -0.92 -8.85
N VAL A 547 17.46 -1.67 -7.83
CA VAL A 547 16.65 -1.13 -6.74
C VAL A 547 17.44 -0.21 -5.82
N SER A 548 16.77 0.84 -5.32
CA SER A 548 17.25 1.72 -4.26
C SER A 548 17.01 1.10 -2.87
N SER A 549 17.39 1.80 -1.82
CA SER A 549 17.15 1.40 -0.43
C SER A 549 15.68 1.59 -0.03
N ALA A 550 15.28 0.93 1.07
CA ALA A 550 13.91 1.01 1.59
C ALA A 550 13.54 2.42 2.08
N ASP A 551 14.47 3.16 2.69
CA ASP A 551 14.27 4.55 3.13
C ASP A 551 13.92 5.51 1.98
N SER A 552 14.28 5.16 0.75
CA SER A 552 13.96 5.90 -0.48
C SER A 552 12.89 5.24 -1.37
N GLY A 553 12.07 4.34 -0.79
CA GLY A 553 10.91 3.74 -1.47
C GLY A 553 11.16 2.44 -2.22
N ALA A 554 12.37 1.85 -2.14
CA ALA A 554 12.74 0.60 -2.82
C ALA A 554 12.28 0.58 -4.29
N MET A 555 12.58 1.64 -5.03
CA MET A 555 12.23 1.85 -6.45
C MET A 555 13.47 1.71 -7.34
N TYR A 556 13.30 1.63 -8.65
CA TYR A 556 14.43 1.64 -9.55
C TYR A 556 15.19 2.97 -9.46
N LYS A 557 16.52 2.88 -9.40
CA LYS A 557 17.39 4.05 -9.45
C LYS A 557 17.26 4.75 -10.81
N LYS A 558 17.36 6.08 -10.80
CA LYS A 558 17.48 6.83 -12.06
C LYS A 558 18.72 6.34 -12.83
N VAL A 559 18.52 6.02 -14.08
CA VAL A 559 19.60 5.70 -15.04
C VAL A 559 20.10 7.00 -15.66
#